data_6c229356ae265bdf672ed0476f9bdd6e
#
_entry.id   6c229356ae265bdf672ed0476f9bdd6e
#
_cell.length_a   1.000
_cell.length_b   1.000
_cell.length_c   1.000
_cell.angle_alpha   90.00
_cell.angle_beta   90.00
_cell.angle_gamma   90.00
#
_symmetry.space_group_name_H-M   'P 1'
#
loop_
_entity.id
_entity.type
_entity.pdbx_description
1 polymer ?
#
loop_
_entity_poly.entity_id
_entity_poly.type
_entity_poly.pdbx_seq_one_letter_code
_entity_poly.pdbx_strand_id
1 'polypeptide(L)' 'IENIAVYNILGQLVLQCVENTFNIDGLDSGIYLVIISTENGTAIRKLAVE' A
#
# COMPACT_ATOMS: atom_id res chain seq x y z
N ILE A 1 0.99 9.59 13.13
CA ILE A 1 1.46 9.59 11.76
C ILE A 1 1.42 8.19 11.20
N GLU A 2 0.86 8.03 10.04
CA GLU A 2 0.73 6.75 9.38
C GLU A 2 1.63 6.69 8.16
N ASN A 3 2.27 5.56 7.96
CA ASN A 3 3.00 5.28 6.74
C ASN A 3 2.28 4.18 5.98
N ILE A 4 2.06 4.41 4.70
CA ILE A 4 1.38 3.46 3.86
C ILE A 4 2.34 3.05 2.74
N ALA A 5 2.61 1.77 2.63
CA ALA A 5 3.47 1.23 1.59
C ALA A 5 2.69 0.19 0.80
N VAL A 6 2.76 0.27 -0.51
CA VAL A 6 2.08 -0.66 -1.40
C VAL A 6 3.12 -1.46 -2.16
N TYR A 7 3.02 -2.78 -2.07
CA TYR A 7 3.94 -3.70 -2.74
C TYR A 7 3.18 -4.54 -3.74
N ASN A 8 3.84 -4.88 -4.84
CA ASN A 8 3.24 -5.80 -5.80
C ASN A 8 3.44 -7.24 -5.32
N ILE A 9 2.94 -8.20 -6.10
CA ILE A 9 3.02 -9.61 -5.71
C ILE A 9 4.45 -10.14 -5.73
N LEU A 10 5.37 -9.44 -6.35
CA LEU A 10 6.78 -9.81 -6.36
C LEU A 10 7.52 -9.25 -5.15
N GLY A 11 6.83 -8.48 -4.31
CA GLY A 11 7.45 -7.89 -3.15
C GLY A 11 8.16 -6.57 -3.41
N GLN A 12 7.95 -5.97 -4.56
CA GLN A 12 8.57 -4.71 -4.90
C GLN A 12 7.70 -3.54 -4.46
N LEU A 13 8.32 -2.53 -3.90
CA LEU A 13 7.61 -1.32 -3.48
C LEU A 13 7.20 -0.53 -4.72
N VAL A 14 5.91 -0.29 -4.87
CA VAL A 14 5.39 0.45 -6.03
C VAL A 14 4.83 1.80 -5.64
N LEU A 15 4.46 1.99 -4.38
CA LEU A 15 3.90 3.25 -3.92
C LEU A 15 4.15 3.40 -2.43
N GLN A 16 4.48 4.61 -2.01
CA GLN A 16 4.65 4.89 -0.59
C GLN A 16 4.11 6.27 -0.29
N CYS A 17 3.29 6.35 0.75
CA CYS A 17 2.68 7.60 1.18
C CYS A 17 2.78 7.74 2.68
N VAL A 18 2.63 8.97 3.15
CA VAL A 18 2.44 9.28 4.55
C VAL A 18 1.02 9.74 4.72
N GLU A 19 0.45 9.52 5.87
CA GLU A 19 -0.93 9.88 6.17
C GLU A 19 -1.92 9.00 5.41
N ASN A 20 -3.18 9.38 5.47
CA ASN A 20 -4.27 8.59 4.90
C ASN A 20 -4.45 8.73 3.40
N THR A 21 -3.68 9.60 2.78
CA THR A 21 -3.94 9.96 1.40
C THR A 21 -3.00 9.20 0.49
N PHE A 22 -3.55 8.40 -0.39
CA PHE A 22 -2.76 7.83 -1.46
C PHE A 22 -3.66 7.59 -2.65
N ASN A 23 -3.02 7.51 -3.81
CA ASN A 23 -3.72 7.45 -5.07
C ASN A 23 -3.22 6.24 -5.85
N ILE A 24 -4.14 5.38 -6.25
CA ILE A 24 -3.79 4.16 -6.97
C ILE A 24 -3.93 4.31 -8.48
N ASP A 25 -4.17 5.50 -8.97
CA ASP A 25 -4.44 5.70 -10.40
C ASP A 25 -3.28 5.28 -11.29
N GLY A 26 -2.08 5.28 -10.77
CA GLY A 26 -0.92 4.91 -11.57
C GLY A 26 -0.56 3.44 -11.52
N LEU A 27 -1.34 2.62 -10.84
CA LEU A 27 -1.03 1.21 -10.68
C LEU A 27 -1.67 0.37 -11.76
N ASP A 28 -0.90 -0.59 -12.26
CA ASP A 28 -1.43 -1.57 -13.21
C ASP A 28 -2.39 -2.51 -12.52
N SER A 29 -3.22 -3.17 -13.32
CA SER A 29 -4.13 -4.18 -12.79
C SER A 29 -3.36 -5.29 -12.10
N GLY A 30 -3.87 -5.76 -10.98
CA GLY A 30 -3.22 -6.84 -10.27
C GLY A 30 -3.50 -6.80 -8.78
N ILE A 31 -2.83 -7.68 -8.07
CA ILE A 31 -2.95 -7.80 -6.63
C ILE A 31 -1.77 -7.09 -5.98
N TYR A 32 -2.07 -6.30 -4.98
CA TYR A 32 -1.05 -5.55 -4.25
C TYR A 32 -1.24 -5.76 -2.76
N LEU A 33 -0.16 -5.60 -2.02
CA LEU A 33 -0.20 -5.65 -0.55
C LEU A 33 0.01 -4.23 -0.03
N VAL A 34 -0.92 -3.79 0.79
CA VAL A 34 -0.86 -2.47 1.41
C VAL A 34 -0.47 -2.65 2.86
N ILE A 35 0.65 -2.09 3.24
CA ILE A 35 1.14 -2.17 4.62
C ILE A 35 0.96 -0.81 5.26
N ILE A 36 0.17 -0.77 6.32
CA ILE A 36 -0.12 0.46 7.04
C ILE A 36 0.56 0.41 8.38
N SER A 37 1.50 1.32 8.60
CA SER A 37 2.24 1.39 9.86
C SER A 37 1.78 2.60 10.64
N THR A 38 1.40 2.39 11.90
CA THR A 38 0.97 3.45 12.79
C THR A 38 1.69 3.31 14.11
N GLU A 39 1.45 4.25 15.01
CA GLU A 39 2.02 4.18 16.36
C GLU A 39 1.52 2.95 17.11
N ASN A 40 0.35 2.46 16.77
CA ASN A 40 -0.27 1.34 17.44
C ASN A 40 0.11 -0.01 16.87
N GLY A 41 0.84 -0.01 15.76
CA GLY A 41 1.25 -1.25 15.14
C GLY A 41 1.16 -1.20 13.63
N THR A 42 1.19 -2.36 13.02
CA THR A 42 1.20 -2.50 11.57
C THR A 42 0.04 -3.37 11.13
N ALA A 43 -0.65 -2.94 10.10
CA ALA A 43 -1.73 -3.71 9.49
C ALA A 43 -1.38 -3.98 8.03
N ILE A 44 -1.76 -5.15 7.55
CA ILE A 44 -1.51 -5.54 6.17
C ILE A 44 -2.87 -5.78 5.52
N ARG A 45 -3.07 -5.14 4.37
CA ARG A 45 -4.31 -5.28 3.60
C ARG A 45 -3.99 -5.74 2.19
N LYS A 46 -4.89 -6.47 1.61
CA LYS A 46 -4.77 -6.93 0.24
C LYS A 46 -5.63 -6.01 -0.64
N LEU A 47 -5.02 -5.51 -1.71
CA LEU A 47 -5.69 -4.60 -2.63
C LEU A 47 -5.71 -5.21 -4.01
N ALA A 48 -6.87 -5.24 -4.62
CA ALA A 48 -7.00 -5.69 -6.00
C ALA A 48 -7.32 -4.48 -6.87
N VAL A 49 -6.51 -4.26 -7.88
CA VAL A 49 -6.70 -3.18 -8.84
C VAL A 49 -7.15 -3.79 -10.16
N GLU A 50 -8.29 -3.36 -10.62
CA GLU A 50 -8.86 -3.91 -11.85
C GLU A 50 -8.68 -2.98 -13.04
#